data_a826376a50ac2511579773f9c8c4d704
#
_entry.id   a826376a50ac2511579773f9c8c4d704
#
_cell.length_a   1.000
_cell.length_b   1.000
_cell.length_c   1.000
_cell.angle_alpha   90.00
_cell.angle_beta   90.00
_cell.angle_gamma   90.00
#
_symmetry.space_group_name_H-M   'P 1'
#
loop_
_entity.id
_entity.type
_entity.pdbx_description
1 polymer ?
#
loop_
_entity_poly.entity_id
_entity_poly.type
_entity_poly.pdbx_seq_one_letter_code
_entity_poly.pdbx_strand_id
1 'polypeptide(L)'
;AEGGANIFKLKYFDKDAYLAQSPQFYKQTCVAFFDRVFEIAPVYRAEKHNSTRHLNEYIGLDFEMGFINDMHDVMAMETAMLKYVVEYLPKHYSDELELLGATLPVINEIPSVTFFEALDILGKSHNQFDLDPTDEVKLCEYAKENYDSEFIFVEKFPGLKRPFYAMDSAEDPKPVSYTHLRAHETDQY
;
A
#
# COMPACT_ATOMS: atom_id res chain seq x y z
N ALA A 1 13.53 14.82 -5.78
CA ALA A 1 13.31 13.73 -4.82
C ALA A 1 11.94 13.95 -4.23
N GLU A 2 11.06 12.98 -4.34
CA GLU A 2 9.63 13.13 -4.07
C GLU A 2 9.20 12.52 -2.74
N GLY A 3 10.04 11.98 -1.95
CA GLY A 3 9.60 11.26 -0.79
C GLY A 3 10.53 11.32 0.40
N GLY A 4 10.12 10.73 1.51
CA GLY A 4 10.89 10.61 2.73
C GLY A 4 12.04 9.60 2.66
N ALA A 5 12.15 8.80 1.60
CA ALA A 5 13.22 7.83 1.43
C ALA A 5 14.52 8.47 0.96
N ASN A 6 15.65 7.89 1.34
CA ASN A 6 16.95 8.30 0.85
C ASN A 6 17.08 8.01 -0.65
N ILE A 7 17.80 8.88 -1.36
CA ILE A 7 17.96 8.80 -2.81
C ILE A 7 19.34 8.27 -3.20
N PHE A 8 19.39 7.52 -4.30
CA PHE A 8 20.66 7.24 -4.98
C PHE A 8 21.01 8.41 -5.89
N LYS A 9 22.10 9.08 -5.56
CA LYS A 9 22.67 10.18 -6.35
C LYS A 9 23.87 9.67 -7.14
N LEU A 10 23.94 10.06 -8.39
CA LEU A 10 25.08 9.75 -9.26
C LEU A 10 25.52 10.96 -10.08
N LYS A 11 26.74 10.95 -10.54
CA LYS A 11 27.23 11.95 -11.50
C LYS A 11 26.91 11.48 -12.92
N TYR A 12 26.30 12.35 -13.69
CA TYR A 12 26.01 12.15 -15.10
C TYR A 12 26.59 13.32 -15.88
N PHE A 13 27.79 13.13 -16.41
CA PHE A 13 28.64 14.19 -16.94
C PHE A 13 28.90 15.28 -15.89
N ASP A 14 28.54 16.53 -16.19
CA ASP A 14 28.69 17.71 -15.33
C ASP A 14 27.49 17.94 -14.40
N LYS A 15 26.46 17.11 -14.48
CA LYS A 15 25.23 17.23 -13.69
C LYS A 15 25.10 16.13 -12.65
N ASP A 16 24.32 16.42 -11.63
CA ASP A 16 23.84 15.40 -10.72
C ASP A 16 22.57 14.76 -11.28
N ALA A 17 22.52 13.42 -11.27
CA ALA A 17 21.35 12.63 -11.59
C ALA A 17 20.92 11.80 -10.37
N TYR A 18 19.67 11.35 -10.38
CA TYR A 18 19.09 10.59 -9.29
C TYR A 18 18.29 9.43 -9.87
N LEU A 19 18.37 8.27 -9.23
CA LEU A 19 17.50 7.16 -9.57
C LEU A 19 16.07 7.45 -9.09
N ALA A 20 15.08 7.01 -9.87
CA ALA A 20 13.68 7.29 -9.60
C ALA A 20 13.21 6.57 -8.34
N GLN A 21 12.53 7.28 -7.44
CA GLN A 21 11.92 6.73 -6.23
C GLN A 21 10.44 6.43 -6.40
N SER A 22 9.76 7.14 -7.29
CA SER A 22 8.32 7.08 -7.50
C SER A 22 7.95 7.88 -8.74
N PRO A 23 6.90 7.53 -9.48
CA PRO A 23 6.34 8.33 -10.56
C PRO A 23 5.32 9.38 -10.06
N GLN A 24 5.25 9.68 -8.78
CA GLN A 24 4.18 10.47 -8.15
C GLN A 24 3.88 11.79 -8.86
N PHE A 25 4.91 12.56 -9.16
CA PHE A 25 4.76 13.85 -9.85
C PHE A 25 4.09 13.69 -11.22
N TYR A 26 4.51 12.68 -11.98
CA TYR A 26 3.98 12.42 -13.31
C TYR A 26 2.56 11.85 -13.25
N LYS A 27 2.29 10.93 -12.33
CA LYS A 27 0.94 10.38 -12.14
C LYS A 27 -0.07 11.48 -11.82
N GLN A 28 0.22 12.34 -10.85
CA GLN A 28 -0.65 13.46 -10.48
C GLN A 28 -0.87 14.43 -11.63
N THR A 29 0.16 14.68 -12.43
CA THR A 29 0.01 15.53 -13.62
C THR A 29 -0.87 14.86 -14.67
N CYS A 30 -0.66 13.58 -14.92
CA CYS A 30 -1.37 12.83 -15.96
C CYS A 30 -2.84 12.57 -15.60
N VAL A 31 -3.16 12.36 -14.33
CA VAL A 31 -4.53 12.08 -13.89
C VAL A 31 -5.51 13.24 -14.18
N ALA A 32 -4.99 14.46 -14.29
CA ALA A 32 -5.80 15.61 -14.69
C ALA A 32 -6.35 15.50 -16.12
N PHE A 33 -5.78 14.64 -16.97
CA PHE A 33 -6.16 14.45 -18.36
C PHE A 33 -6.74 13.06 -18.66
N PHE A 34 -6.31 12.05 -17.91
CA PHE A 34 -6.60 10.63 -18.19
C PHE A 34 -7.47 9.95 -17.11
N ASP A 35 -7.94 10.68 -16.12
CA ASP A 35 -8.74 10.21 -14.98
C ASP A 35 -8.07 9.11 -14.15
N ARG A 36 -7.48 8.11 -14.79
CA ARG A 36 -6.78 6.99 -14.20
C ARG A 36 -5.49 6.71 -14.95
N VAL A 37 -4.39 6.62 -14.23
CA VAL A 37 -3.08 6.33 -14.79
C VAL A 37 -2.36 5.29 -13.94
N PHE A 38 -1.50 4.51 -14.58
CA PHE A 38 -0.61 3.60 -13.88
C PHE A 38 0.77 3.58 -14.54
N GLU A 39 1.75 3.18 -13.79
CA GLU A 39 3.11 2.95 -14.27
C GLU A 39 3.66 1.65 -13.66
N ILE A 40 4.35 0.87 -14.48
CA ILE A 40 5.12 -0.29 -14.03
C ILE A 40 6.57 0.01 -14.39
N ALA A 41 7.40 0.29 -13.39
CA ALA A 41 8.77 0.75 -13.61
C ALA A 41 9.69 0.38 -12.44
N PRO A 42 11.03 0.35 -12.68
CA PRO A 42 12.00 0.21 -11.60
C PRO A 42 11.94 1.39 -10.62
N VAL A 43 11.93 1.08 -9.34
CA VAL A 43 11.95 2.02 -8.23
C VAL A 43 13.19 1.78 -7.40
N TYR A 44 13.84 2.87 -6.97
CA TYR A 44 15.11 2.83 -6.24
C TYR A 44 15.00 3.65 -4.95
N ARG A 45 15.20 2.99 -3.84
CA ARG A 45 15.21 3.62 -2.52
C ARG A 45 16.50 3.26 -1.81
N ALA A 46 17.29 4.21 -1.37
CA ALA A 46 18.53 3.99 -0.62
C ALA A 46 18.23 3.74 0.87
N GLU A 47 17.49 2.65 1.13
CA GLU A 47 17.09 2.28 2.47
C GLU A 47 18.30 1.85 3.32
N LYS A 48 18.32 2.29 4.57
CA LYS A 48 19.37 1.93 5.53
C LYS A 48 19.07 0.62 6.26
N HIS A 49 17.86 0.10 6.10
CA HIS A 49 17.41 -1.11 6.75
C HIS A 49 17.66 -2.32 5.84
N ASN A 50 18.13 -3.40 6.44
CA ASN A 50 18.26 -4.69 5.77
C ASN A 50 17.21 -5.64 6.36
N SER A 51 16.06 -5.70 5.73
CA SER A 51 14.98 -6.61 6.10
C SER A 51 14.35 -7.19 4.84
N THR A 52 13.56 -8.25 5.00
CA THR A 52 12.81 -8.87 3.89
C THR A 52 11.81 -7.94 3.23
N ARG A 53 11.45 -6.83 3.89
CA ARG A 53 10.48 -5.83 3.43
C ARG A 53 11.12 -4.60 2.78
N HIS A 54 12.43 -4.40 2.93
CA HIS A 54 13.13 -3.22 2.42
C HIS A 54 14.09 -3.63 1.30
N LEU A 55 13.66 -3.41 0.07
CA LEU A 55 14.47 -3.58 -1.11
C LEU A 55 14.94 -2.22 -1.62
N ASN A 56 16.21 -2.16 -2.02
CA ASN A 56 16.77 -0.94 -2.60
C ASN A 56 16.39 -0.74 -4.07
N GLU A 57 15.96 -1.81 -4.73
CA GLU A 57 15.51 -1.83 -6.12
C GLU A 57 14.39 -2.85 -6.27
N TYR A 58 13.29 -2.45 -6.90
CA TYR A 58 12.17 -3.32 -7.22
C TYR A 58 11.36 -2.75 -8.40
N ILE A 59 10.52 -3.57 -8.99
CA ILE A 59 9.55 -3.11 -9.98
C ILE A 59 8.27 -2.72 -9.24
N GLY A 60 7.96 -1.42 -9.25
CA GLY A 60 6.73 -0.89 -8.69
C GLY A 60 5.58 -1.00 -9.70
N LEU A 61 4.40 -1.37 -9.21
CA LEU A 61 3.11 -1.12 -9.86
C LEU A 61 2.46 0.04 -9.13
N ASP A 62 2.39 1.16 -9.79
CA ASP A 62 1.93 2.42 -9.21
C ASP A 62 0.71 2.92 -9.98
N PHE A 63 -0.34 3.36 -9.31
CA PHE A 63 -1.50 3.93 -9.98
C PHE A 63 -2.03 5.17 -9.27
N GLU A 64 -2.76 6.01 -10.01
CA GLU A 64 -3.38 7.22 -9.51
C GLU A 64 -4.78 7.34 -10.11
N MET A 65 -5.74 7.78 -9.29
CA MET A 65 -7.13 7.97 -9.69
C MET A 65 -7.57 9.40 -9.36
N GLY A 66 -8.07 10.10 -10.37
CA GLY A 66 -8.77 11.37 -10.19
C GLY A 66 -10.29 11.19 -10.14
N PHE A 67 -11.01 12.25 -9.77
CA PHE A 67 -12.47 12.32 -9.77
C PHE A 67 -13.12 11.23 -8.90
N ILE A 68 -12.45 10.85 -7.82
CA ILE A 68 -12.99 9.93 -6.82
C ILE A 68 -13.91 10.67 -5.83
N ASN A 69 -14.85 9.96 -5.23
CA ASN A 69 -15.70 10.50 -4.18
C ASN A 69 -14.96 10.47 -2.83
N ASP A 70 -14.36 9.32 -2.52
CA ASP A 70 -13.59 9.10 -1.31
C ASP A 70 -12.59 7.95 -1.48
N MET A 71 -11.93 7.56 -0.39
CA MET A 71 -10.94 6.49 -0.38
C MET A 71 -11.50 5.11 -0.76
N HIS A 72 -12.82 4.88 -0.60
CA HIS A 72 -13.43 3.60 -0.93
C HIS A 72 -13.41 3.32 -2.45
N ASP A 73 -13.39 4.36 -3.28
CA ASP A 73 -13.18 4.19 -4.72
C ASP A 73 -11.80 3.59 -5.03
N VAL A 74 -10.78 3.98 -4.27
CA VAL A 74 -9.42 3.43 -4.39
C VAL A 74 -9.36 1.99 -3.86
N MET A 75 -9.95 1.73 -2.69
CA MET A 75 -10.04 0.39 -2.10
C MET A 75 -10.76 -0.59 -3.03
N ALA A 76 -11.84 -0.14 -3.67
CA ALA A 76 -12.58 -0.95 -4.64
C ALA A 76 -11.72 -1.29 -5.87
N MET A 77 -10.95 -0.34 -6.38
CA MET A 77 -10.02 -0.57 -7.49
C MET A 77 -8.93 -1.55 -7.12
N GLU A 78 -8.32 -1.39 -5.95
CA GLU A 78 -7.27 -2.28 -5.44
C GLU A 78 -7.81 -3.71 -5.25
N THR A 79 -8.98 -3.85 -4.64
CA THR A 79 -9.66 -5.14 -4.51
C THR A 79 -9.91 -5.80 -5.86
N ALA A 80 -10.40 -5.03 -6.84
CA ALA A 80 -10.65 -5.55 -8.19
C ALA A 80 -9.36 -5.99 -8.89
N MET A 81 -8.28 -5.23 -8.73
CA MET A 81 -6.96 -5.58 -9.27
C MET A 81 -6.44 -6.88 -8.65
N LEU A 82 -6.49 -7.00 -7.33
CA LEU A 82 -6.04 -8.22 -6.62
C LEU A 82 -6.86 -9.44 -7.04
N LYS A 83 -8.19 -9.33 -7.12
CA LYS A 83 -9.06 -10.40 -7.65
C LYS A 83 -8.64 -10.82 -9.04
N TYR A 84 -8.42 -9.86 -9.93
CA TYR A 84 -7.98 -10.14 -11.29
C TYR A 84 -6.65 -10.89 -11.31
N VAL A 85 -5.68 -10.47 -10.51
CA VAL A 85 -4.36 -11.11 -10.45
C VAL A 85 -4.46 -12.57 -9.99
N VAL A 86 -5.18 -12.83 -8.88
CA VAL A 86 -5.30 -14.21 -8.36
C VAL A 86 -6.13 -15.12 -9.26
N GLU A 87 -7.00 -14.58 -10.11
CA GLU A 87 -7.73 -15.33 -11.12
C GLU A 87 -6.94 -15.53 -12.41
N TYR A 88 -6.07 -14.59 -12.75
CA TYR A 88 -5.29 -14.60 -13.98
C TYR A 88 -4.10 -15.57 -13.89
N LEU A 89 -3.39 -15.55 -12.78
CA LEU A 89 -2.15 -16.32 -12.60
C LEU A 89 -2.35 -17.84 -12.80
N PRO A 90 -3.36 -18.52 -12.22
CA PRO A 90 -3.55 -19.95 -12.41
C PRO A 90 -3.87 -20.32 -13.86
N LYS A 91 -4.44 -19.40 -14.62
CA LYS A 91 -4.84 -19.65 -16.01
C LYS A 91 -3.66 -19.53 -16.98
N HIS A 92 -2.63 -18.77 -16.63
CA HIS A 92 -1.56 -18.40 -17.55
C HIS A 92 -0.16 -18.80 -17.07
N TYR A 93 -0.01 -19.09 -15.76
CA TYR A 93 1.27 -19.35 -15.09
C TYR A 93 1.17 -20.53 -14.12
N SER A 94 0.40 -21.58 -14.50
CA SER A 94 0.20 -22.77 -13.65
C SER A 94 1.52 -23.49 -13.34
N ASP A 95 2.38 -23.63 -14.35
CA ASP A 95 3.64 -24.36 -14.23
C ASP A 95 4.62 -23.61 -13.30
N GLU A 96 4.65 -22.28 -13.38
CA GLU A 96 5.45 -21.44 -12.51
C GLU A 96 4.94 -21.47 -11.06
N LEU A 97 3.62 -21.46 -10.87
CA LEU A 97 3.02 -21.59 -9.54
C LEU A 97 3.35 -22.95 -8.91
N GLU A 98 3.27 -24.03 -9.68
CA GLU A 98 3.65 -25.37 -9.23
C GLU A 98 5.15 -25.42 -8.88
N LEU A 99 6.01 -24.89 -9.75
CA LEU A 99 7.45 -24.85 -9.53
C LEU A 99 7.82 -24.11 -8.25
N LEU A 100 7.12 -23.01 -7.95
CA LEU A 100 7.35 -22.20 -6.75
C LEU A 100 6.65 -22.77 -5.50
N GLY A 101 5.79 -23.78 -5.65
CA GLY A 101 4.92 -24.27 -4.58
C GLY A 101 3.98 -23.18 -4.03
N ALA A 102 3.62 -22.22 -4.87
CA ALA A 102 2.83 -21.07 -4.47
C ALA A 102 1.34 -21.41 -4.42
N THR A 103 0.69 -21.02 -3.31
CA THR A 103 -0.78 -21.05 -3.19
C THR A 103 -1.30 -19.62 -3.24
N LEU A 104 -2.34 -19.39 -4.03
CA LEU A 104 -2.95 -18.07 -4.14
C LEU A 104 -4.16 -17.96 -3.21
N PRO A 105 -4.37 -16.79 -2.60
CA PRO A 105 -5.52 -16.54 -1.77
C PRO A 105 -6.81 -16.52 -2.61
N VAL A 106 -7.94 -16.81 -1.97
CA VAL A 106 -9.27 -16.55 -2.54
C VAL A 106 -9.72 -15.19 -2.03
N ILE A 107 -10.01 -14.27 -2.95
CA ILE A 107 -10.46 -12.93 -2.59
C ILE A 107 -11.94 -12.79 -2.94
N ASN A 108 -12.80 -12.86 -1.94
CA ASN A 108 -14.23 -12.56 -2.07
C ASN A 108 -14.48 -11.07 -1.82
N GLU A 109 -14.41 -10.68 -0.56
CA GLU A 109 -14.44 -9.30 -0.10
C GLU A 109 -13.27 -9.09 0.86
N ILE A 110 -12.66 -7.93 0.82
CA ILE A 110 -11.63 -7.55 1.78
C ILE A 110 -12.30 -6.77 2.89
N PRO A 111 -12.29 -7.28 4.12
CA PRO A 111 -12.89 -6.57 5.26
C PRO A 111 -12.15 -5.28 5.56
N SER A 112 -12.86 -4.32 6.15
CA SER A 112 -12.32 -3.04 6.56
C SER A 112 -12.59 -2.80 8.03
N VAL A 113 -11.62 -2.24 8.74
CA VAL A 113 -11.73 -1.79 10.13
C VAL A 113 -11.08 -0.41 10.28
N THR A 114 -11.59 0.39 11.20
CA THR A 114 -10.89 1.63 11.56
C THR A 114 -9.65 1.33 12.40
N PHE A 115 -8.73 2.26 12.47
CA PHE A 115 -7.51 2.13 13.28
C PHE A 115 -7.80 1.84 14.75
N PHE A 116 -8.81 2.46 15.32
CA PHE A 116 -9.19 2.22 16.72
C PHE A 116 -9.84 0.86 16.93
N GLU A 117 -10.67 0.38 15.99
CA GLU A 117 -11.18 -0.99 16.01
C GLU A 117 -10.05 -2.01 15.88
N ALA A 118 -9.06 -1.73 15.05
CA ALA A 118 -7.87 -2.57 14.95
C ALA A 118 -7.11 -2.64 16.27
N LEU A 119 -6.96 -1.52 17.01
CA LEU A 119 -6.37 -1.54 18.35
C LEU A 119 -7.19 -2.35 19.35
N ASP A 120 -8.52 -2.27 19.28
CA ASP A 120 -9.42 -3.07 20.15
C ASP A 120 -9.25 -4.57 19.86
N ILE A 121 -9.22 -4.97 18.59
CA ILE A 121 -8.95 -6.35 18.15
C ILE A 121 -7.60 -6.85 18.71
N LEU A 122 -6.58 -6.00 18.69
CA LEU A 122 -5.24 -6.30 19.16
C LEU A 122 -5.10 -6.23 20.70
N GLY A 123 -6.13 -5.79 21.41
CA GLY A 123 -6.08 -5.55 22.85
C GLY A 123 -5.11 -4.43 23.25
N LYS A 124 -4.95 -3.44 22.41
CA LYS A 124 -4.02 -2.32 22.58
C LYS A 124 -4.71 -1.03 23.01
N SER A 125 -3.97 -0.18 23.68
CA SER A 125 -4.45 1.14 24.14
C SER A 125 -4.57 2.13 22.96
N HIS A 126 -5.59 2.98 22.98
CA HIS A 126 -5.88 4.01 21.97
C HIS A 126 -4.90 5.21 21.99
N ASN A 127 -3.81 5.14 22.71
CA ASN A 127 -2.75 6.15 22.68
C ASN A 127 -1.66 5.86 21.63
N GLN A 128 -1.85 4.89 20.78
CA GLN A 128 -0.96 4.59 19.67
C GLN A 128 -1.35 5.42 18.44
N PHE A 129 -0.39 5.59 17.53
CA PHE A 129 -0.55 6.39 16.30
C PHE A 129 -0.19 5.59 15.04
N ASP A 130 0.28 4.35 15.22
CA ASP A 130 0.66 3.46 14.12
C ASP A 130 0.59 2.00 14.56
N LEU A 131 0.58 1.09 13.59
CA LEU A 131 0.67 -0.35 13.79
C LEU A 131 2.10 -0.81 13.54
N ASP A 132 2.59 -1.74 14.33
CA ASP A 132 3.86 -2.40 14.07
C ASP A 132 3.66 -3.66 13.19
N PRO A 133 4.73 -4.24 12.60
CA PRO A 133 4.61 -5.42 11.75
C PRO A 133 3.96 -6.63 12.42
N THR A 134 4.11 -6.76 13.75
CA THR A 134 3.48 -7.85 14.51
C THR A 134 1.97 -7.64 14.62
N ASP A 135 1.54 -6.39 14.74
CA ASP A 135 0.13 -6.00 14.75
C ASP A 135 -0.54 -6.35 13.41
N GLU A 136 0.15 -6.05 12.33
CA GLU A 136 -0.34 -6.31 10.97
C GLU A 136 -0.56 -7.80 10.73
N VAL A 137 0.40 -8.64 11.14
CA VAL A 137 0.26 -10.10 11.04
C VAL A 137 -0.98 -10.58 11.82
N LYS A 138 -1.16 -10.12 13.06
CA LYS A 138 -2.32 -10.49 13.88
C LYS A 138 -3.65 -10.04 13.29
N LEU A 139 -3.68 -8.86 12.64
CA LEU A 139 -4.88 -8.38 11.96
C LEU A 139 -5.21 -9.23 10.73
N CYS A 140 -4.21 -9.68 9.98
CA CYS A 140 -4.42 -10.63 8.89
C CYS A 140 -4.90 -12.00 9.39
N GLU A 141 -4.34 -12.50 10.51
CA GLU A 141 -4.83 -13.72 11.16
C GLU A 141 -6.29 -13.58 11.61
N TYR A 142 -6.63 -12.46 12.25
CA TYR A 142 -8.01 -12.13 12.62
C TYR A 142 -8.95 -12.08 11.41
N ALA A 143 -8.52 -11.45 10.31
CA ALA A 143 -9.32 -11.40 9.08
C ALA A 143 -9.55 -12.79 8.50
N LYS A 144 -8.55 -13.65 8.53
CA LYS A 144 -8.66 -15.03 8.07
C LYS A 144 -9.63 -15.84 8.92
N GLU A 145 -9.58 -15.70 10.24
CA GLU A 145 -10.44 -16.44 11.16
C GLU A 145 -11.91 -15.98 11.13
N ASN A 146 -12.15 -14.68 10.95
CA ASN A 146 -13.49 -14.09 11.10
C ASN A 146 -14.19 -13.80 9.78
N TYR A 147 -13.42 -13.59 8.68
CA TYR A 147 -13.95 -13.18 7.38
C TYR A 147 -13.50 -14.08 6.22
N ASP A 148 -12.71 -15.12 6.48
CA ASP A 148 -12.10 -15.98 5.44
C ASP A 148 -11.33 -15.16 4.40
N SER A 149 -10.64 -14.11 4.87
CA SER A 149 -9.85 -13.21 4.04
C SER A 149 -8.40 -13.15 4.50
N GLU A 150 -7.45 -13.24 3.58
CA GLU A 150 -6.02 -13.06 3.88
C GLU A 150 -5.60 -11.58 3.86
N PHE A 151 -6.53 -10.68 3.55
CA PHE A 151 -6.33 -9.24 3.47
C PHE A 151 -7.29 -8.50 4.40
N ILE A 152 -6.85 -7.34 4.87
CA ILE A 152 -7.69 -6.43 5.64
C ILE A 152 -7.31 -4.98 5.34
N PHE A 153 -8.30 -4.13 5.14
CA PHE A 153 -8.11 -2.68 5.12
C PHE A 153 -8.15 -2.11 6.53
N VAL A 154 -7.22 -1.24 6.83
CA VAL A 154 -7.26 -0.43 8.06
C VAL A 154 -7.39 1.03 7.67
N GLU A 155 -8.45 1.67 8.15
CA GLU A 155 -8.84 3.02 7.80
C GLU A 155 -8.69 3.99 8.96
N LYS A 156 -8.78 5.29 8.65
CA LYS A 156 -8.91 6.36 9.66
C LYS A 156 -7.77 6.36 10.69
N PHE A 157 -6.54 6.29 10.20
CA PHE A 157 -5.35 6.42 11.05
C PHE A 157 -5.27 7.81 11.70
N PRO A 158 -4.67 7.95 12.90
CA PRO A 158 -4.45 9.25 13.55
C PRO A 158 -3.53 10.17 12.73
N GLY A 159 -3.95 11.43 12.48
CA GLY A 159 -3.24 12.40 11.64
C GLY A 159 -1.86 12.81 12.13
N LEU A 160 -1.58 12.65 13.41
CA LEU A 160 -0.37 13.18 14.05
C LEU A 160 0.94 12.65 13.43
N LYS A 161 0.93 11.44 12.89
CA LYS A 161 2.10 10.82 12.23
C LYS A 161 1.95 10.70 10.72
N ARG A 162 0.91 11.29 10.15
CA ARG A 162 0.69 11.20 8.70
C ARG A 162 1.39 12.35 7.98
N PRO A 163 1.75 12.17 6.70
CA PRO A 163 2.32 13.24 5.91
C PRO A 163 1.37 14.43 5.82
N PHE A 164 1.91 15.63 5.71
CA PHE A 164 1.14 16.89 5.65
C PHE A 164 0.12 16.94 4.49
N TYR A 165 0.29 16.10 3.48
CA TYR A 165 -0.60 16.01 2.32
C TYR A 165 -1.74 14.99 2.50
N ALA A 166 -1.77 14.26 3.61
CA ALA A 166 -2.92 13.42 3.93
C ALA A 166 -4.12 14.31 4.30
N MET A 167 -5.24 14.08 3.63
CA MET A 167 -6.46 14.87 3.85
C MET A 167 -7.16 14.41 5.14
N ASP A 168 -7.60 15.36 5.95
CA ASP A 168 -8.40 15.07 7.14
C ASP A 168 -9.78 14.50 6.75
N SER A 169 -10.32 13.61 7.58
CA SER A 169 -11.66 13.11 7.38
C SER A 169 -12.69 14.22 7.57
N ALA A 170 -13.65 14.33 6.67
CA ALA A 170 -14.75 15.29 6.79
C ALA A 170 -15.73 14.96 7.94
N GLU A 171 -15.76 13.70 8.36
CA GLU A 171 -16.68 13.20 9.39
C GLU A 171 -16.15 13.35 10.82
N ASP A 172 -14.83 13.35 11.00
CA ASP A 172 -14.17 13.50 12.29
C ASP A 172 -12.95 14.41 12.16
N PRO A 173 -12.99 15.65 12.69
CA PRO A 173 -11.88 16.59 12.57
C PRO A 173 -10.64 16.22 13.42
N LYS A 174 -10.65 15.13 14.13
CA LYS A 174 -9.49 14.74 14.95
C LYS A 174 -8.45 13.95 14.22
N PRO A 175 -8.75 13.11 13.36
CA PRO A 175 -7.87 12.80 12.23
C PRO A 175 -8.52 12.01 11.11
N VAL A 176 -8.11 12.13 10.00
CA VAL A 176 -7.40 11.34 9.06
C VAL A 176 -8.22 10.51 8.10
N SER A 177 -8.19 10.97 6.93
CA SER A 177 -8.48 10.19 5.76
C SER A 177 -7.20 9.51 5.25
N TYR A 178 -6.86 8.36 5.80
CA TYR A 178 -5.76 7.56 5.30
C TYR A 178 -6.08 6.08 5.45
N THR A 179 -6.02 5.36 4.34
CA THR A 179 -6.30 3.93 4.29
C THR A 179 -5.05 3.18 3.88
N HIS A 180 -4.75 2.11 4.58
CA HIS A 180 -3.78 1.12 4.17
C HIS A 180 -4.45 -0.21 3.93
N LEU A 181 -4.16 -0.82 2.80
CA LEU A 181 -4.33 -2.25 2.63
C LEU A 181 -3.21 -2.93 3.41
N ARG A 182 -3.56 -3.84 4.29
CA ARG A 182 -2.65 -4.74 4.94
C ARG A 182 -2.83 -6.12 4.34
N ALA A 183 -1.84 -6.54 3.63
CA ALA A 183 -1.53 -7.91 3.34
C ALA A 183 -0.12 -8.11 3.87
N HIS A 184 0.33 -9.27 4.12
CA HIS A 184 1.61 -9.62 4.77
C HIS A 184 2.84 -8.73 4.46
N GLU A 185 2.70 -7.74 3.60
CA GLU A 185 3.77 -6.81 3.22
C GLU A 185 3.27 -5.39 3.27
N THR A 186 3.87 -4.59 4.10
CA THR A 186 3.53 -3.19 4.20
C THR A 186 4.75 -2.33 4.25
N ASP A 187 4.71 -1.32 3.44
CA ASP A 187 5.68 -0.25 3.49
C ASP A 187 5.49 0.55 4.77
N GLN A 188 6.50 0.57 5.59
CA GLN A 188 6.62 1.54 6.66
C GLN A 188 7.44 2.71 6.16
N TYR A 189 6.89 3.88 6.27
CA TYR A 189 7.61 5.13 6.15
C TYR A 189 8.05 5.64 7.51
#